data_9f40ae99c8c95c22e6dea84f8ec78e59
#
_entry.id   9f40ae99c8c95c22e6dea84f8ec78e59
#
_cell.length_a   1.000
_cell.length_b   1.000
_cell.length_c   1.000
_cell.angle_alpha   90.00
_cell.angle_beta   90.00
_cell.angle_gamma   90.00
#
_symmetry.space_group_name_H-M   'P 1'
#
loop_
_entity.id
_entity.type
_entity.pdbx_description
1 polymer ?
#
loop_
_entity_poly.entity_id
_entity_poly.type
_entity_poly.pdbx_seq_one_letter_code
_entity_poly.pdbx_strand_id
1 'polypeptide(L)'
;MINLLPRHFEMLRKIFEEYCPKAEIWAYGSRVHGDSHEGSDLDMTVKSFNDPSKKLRELKELLEDSRIPFLMDISEFDRLPSYFQEEIKKNYVILFPADKVPE
;
A
#
# COMPACT_ATOMS: atom_id res chain seq x y z
N MET A 1 -9.08 -7.70 7.62
CA MET A 1 -9.50 -6.31 7.35
C MET A 1 -8.40 -5.35 7.76
N ILE A 2 -8.18 -4.28 7.01
CA ILE A 2 -7.11 -3.34 7.30
C ILE A 2 -7.57 -2.29 8.32
N ASN A 3 -6.68 -1.95 9.26
CA ASN A 3 -6.94 -0.89 10.25
C ASN A 3 -6.58 0.47 9.65
N LEU A 4 -7.56 1.10 9.00
CA LEU A 4 -7.35 2.34 8.27
C LEU A 4 -8.68 3.12 8.24
N LEU A 5 -8.64 4.38 8.66
CA LEU A 5 -9.84 5.21 8.62
C LEU A 5 -10.31 5.42 7.19
N PRO A 6 -11.62 5.46 6.93
CA PRO A 6 -12.11 5.67 5.57
C PRO A 6 -11.55 6.90 4.87
N ARG A 7 -11.37 8.02 5.59
CA ARG A 7 -10.82 9.23 4.98
C ARG A 7 -9.38 9.04 4.53
N HIS A 8 -8.59 8.27 5.29
CA HIS A 8 -7.20 8.00 4.91
C HIS A 8 -7.13 7.03 3.73
N PHE A 9 -8.01 6.04 3.71
CA PHE A 9 -8.15 5.13 2.58
C PHE A 9 -8.44 5.90 1.29
N GLU A 10 -9.38 6.85 1.36
CA GLU A 10 -9.74 7.67 0.20
C GLU A 10 -8.57 8.54 -0.28
N MET A 11 -7.78 9.09 0.64
CA MET A 11 -6.60 9.87 0.30
C MET A 11 -5.58 9.01 -0.47
N LEU A 12 -5.32 7.80 0.02
CA LEU A 12 -4.43 6.85 -0.65
C LEU A 12 -4.95 6.48 -2.03
N ARG A 13 -6.23 6.13 -2.10
CA ARG A 13 -6.85 5.73 -3.35
C ARG A 13 -6.71 6.81 -4.42
N LYS A 14 -6.92 8.06 -4.01
CA LYS A 14 -6.80 9.20 -4.92
C LYS A 14 -5.38 9.32 -5.48
N ILE A 15 -4.38 9.18 -4.63
CA ILE A 15 -2.97 9.23 -5.04
C ILE A 15 -2.67 8.14 -6.05
N PHE A 16 -3.11 6.90 -5.77
CA PHE A 16 -2.86 5.78 -6.66
C PHE A 16 -3.60 5.94 -7.99
N GLU A 17 -4.84 6.41 -7.96
CA GLU A 17 -5.61 6.63 -9.19
C GLU A 17 -4.99 7.71 -10.08
N GLU A 18 -4.46 8.74 -9.47
CA GLU A 18 -3.86 9.84 -10.24
C GLU A 18 -2.49 9.47 -10.81
N TYR A 19 -1.68 8.73 -10.06
CA TYR A 19 -0.33 8.42 -10.50
C TYR A 19 -0.22 7.09 -11.22
N CYS A 20 -0.81 6.04 -10.67
CA CYS A 20 -0.65 4.68 -11.19
C CYS A 20 -1.98 3.92 -11.23
N PRO A 21 -2.91 4.35 -12.11
CA PRO A 21 -4.25 3.77 -12.11
C PRO A 21 -4.32 2.30 -12.48
N LYS A 22 -3.28 1.76 -13.09
CA LYS A 22 -3.22 0.34 -13.48
C LYS A 22 -2.56 -0.54 -12.43
N ALA A 23 -2.03 0.05 -11.36
CA ALA A 23 -1.25 -0.68 -10.38
C ALA A 23 -2.11 -1.57 -9.49
N GLU A 24 -1.48 -2.60 -8.94
CA GLU A 24 -2.02 -3.37 -7.84
C GLU A 24 -1.12 -3.15 -6.63
N ILE A 25 -1.71 -2.71 -5.52
CA ILE A 25 -0.97 -2.36 -4.30
C ILE A 25 -1.56 -3.13 -3.14
N TRP A 26 -0.68 -3.78 -2.39
CA TRP A 26 -1.05 -4.59 -1.23
C TRP A 26 -0.62 -3.90 0.05
N ALA A 27 -1.43 -4.07 1.10
CA ALA A 27 -1.05 -3.69 2.46
C ALA A 27 -0.80 -4.95 3.27
N TYR A 28 0.17 -4.89 4.16
CA TYR A 28 0.51 -6.00 5.04
C TYR A 28 0.99 -5.44 6.39
N GLY A 29 1.45 -6.32 7.27
CA GLY A 29 2.00 -5.89 8.55
C GLY A 29 0.96 -5.61 9.62
N SER A 30 1.32 -4.81 10.62
CA SER A 30 0.53 -4.66 11.84
C SER A 30 -0.89 -4.16 11.61
N ARG A 31 -1.11 -3.27 10.66
CA ARG A 31 -2.46 -2.74 10.38
C ARG A 31 -3.38 -3.78 9.75
N VAL A 32 -2.81 -4.83 9.18
CA VAL A 32 -3.57 -5.95 8.61
C VAL A 32 -3.75 -7.05 9.64
N HIS A 33 -2.75 -7.27 10.49
CA HIS A 33 -2.78 -8.32 11.51
C HIS A 33 -3.67 -7.98 12.72
N GLY A 34 -4.01 -6.71 12.90
CA GLY A 34 -4.82 -6.29 14.04
C GLY A 34 -4.03 -5.90 15.27
N ASP A 35 -2.71 -5.89 15.20
CA ASP A 35 -1.82 -5.52 16.30
C ASP A 35 -1.50 -4.02 16.30
N SER A 36 -2.09 -3.28 15.37
CA SER A 36 -1.77 -1.89 15.20
C SER A 36 -2.53 -0.99 16.15
N HIS A 37 -2.00 0.20 16.35
CA HIS A 37 -2.66 1.30 17.01
C HIS A 37 -2.57 2.52 16.10
N GLU A 38 -3.12 3.64 16.55
CA GLU A 38 -3.25 4.84 15.74
C GLU A 38 -1.93 5.34 15.16
N GLY A 39 -0.82 5.15 15.88
CA GLY A 39 0.50 5.57 15.44
C GLY A 39 1.29 4.55 14.64
N SER A 40 0.70 3.40 14.33
CA SER A 40 1.40 2.35 13.59
C SER A 40 1.67 2.77 12.14
N ASP A 41 2.84 2.37 11.62
CA ASP A 41 3.18 2.58 10.22
C ASP A 41 2.26 1.74 9.33
N LEU A 42 2.00 2.23 8.13
CA LEU A 42 1.29 1.46 7.12
C LEU A 42 2.32 0.86 6.17
N ASP A 43 2.37 -0.46 6.12
CA ASP A 43 3.28 -1.20 5.26
C ASP A 43 2.58 -1.58 3.97
N MET A 44 3.16 -1.19 2.84
CA MET A 44 2.59 -1.45 1.52
C MET A 44 3.63 -1.99 0.58
N THR A 45 3.19 -2.70 -0.44
CA THR A 45 4.05 -3.11 -1.53
C THR A 45 3.30 -3.02 -2.85
N VAL A 46 3.98 -2.52 -3.87
CA VAL A 46 3.43 -2.50 -5.23
C VAL A 46 3.64 -3.88 -5.82
N LYS A 47 2.56 -4.64 -5.96
CA LYS A 47 2.63 -5.96 -6.59
C LYS A 47 3.02 -5.83 -8.06
N SER A 48 2.45 -4.83 -8.72
CA SER A 48 2.84 -4.45 -10.07
C SER A 48 2.28 -3.06 -10.39
N PHE A 49 3.06 -2.25 -11.06
CA PHE A 49 2.53 -1.00 -11.61
C PHE A 49 1.70 -1.23 -12.88
N ASN A 50 1.97 -2.35 -13.56
CA ASN A 50 1.34 -2.65 -14.87
C ASN A 50 1.52 -1.52 -15.89
N ASP A 51 2.58 -0.73 -15.72
CA ASP A 51 2.89 0.41 -16.55
C ASP A 51 4.38 0.71 -16.42
N PRO A 52 5.19 0.50 -17.46
CA PRO A 52 6.65 0.65 -17.34
C PRO A 52 7.12 2.08 -17.12
N SER A 53 6.24 3.08 -17.31
CA SER A 53 6.61 4.47 -17.07
C SER A 53 6.56 4.88 -15.61
N LYS A 54 5.98 4.05 -14.74
CA LYS A 54 5.79 4.39 -13.32
C LYS A 54 6.98 3.95 -12.48
N LYS A 55 7.32 4.78 -11.48
CA LYS A 55 8.49 4.55 -10.62
C LYS A 55 8.12 4.67 -9.17
N LEU A 56 8.68 3.76 -8.36
CA LEU A 56 8.43 3.77 -6.93
C LEU A 56 8.84 5.08 -6.27
N ARG A 57 9.95 5.65 -6.69
CA ARG A 57 10.45 6.91 -6.12
C ARG A 57 9.42 8.03 -6.26
N GLU A 58 8.78 8.12 -7.42
CA GLU A 58 7.78 9.16 -7.66
C GLU A 58 6.54 8.95 -6.79
N LEU A 59 6.12 7.70 -6.65
CA LEU A 59 5.00 7.38 -5.77
C LEU A 59 5.33 7.70 -4.31
N LYS A 60 6.53 7.39 -3.87
CA LYS A 60 6.97 7.73 -2.51
C LYS A 60 6.91 9.23 -2.24
N GLU A 61 7.36 10.03 -3.20
CA GLU A 61 7.32 11.48 -3.05
C GLU A 61 5.89 11.99 -2.90
N LEU A 62 4.95 11.44 -3.68
CA LEU A 62 3.55 11.83 -3.57
C LEU A 62 2.97 11.47 -2.20
N LEU A 63 3.33 10.30 -1.68
CA LEU A 63 2.87 9.87 -0.35
C LEU A 63 3.47 10.75 0.74
N GLU A 64 4.74 11.12 0.63
CA GLU A 64 5.41 11.99 1.60
C GLU A 64 4.80 13.38 1.61
N ASP A 65 4.40 13.89 0.45
CA ASP A 65 3.79 15.20 0.33
C ASP A 65 2.32 15.23 0.74
N SER A 66 1.73 14.07 0.98
CA SER A 66 0.33 13.97 1.37
C SER A 66 0.13 14.39 2.83
N ARG A 67 -1.14 14.63 3.20
CA ARG A 67 -1.50 14.99 4.57
C ARG A 67 -1.89 13.78 5.41
N ILE A 68 -1.51 12.61 4.99
CA ILE A 68 -1.79 11.39 5.74
C ILE A 68 -0.92 11.39 7.00
N PRO A 69 -1.53 11.26 8.20
CA PRO A 69 -0.87 11.60 9.46
C PRO A 69 -0.09 10.45 10.10
N PHE A 70 0.39 9.50 9.31
CA PHE A 70 1.22 8.41 9.83
C PHE A 70 2.28 8.07 8.79
N LEU A 71 3.32 7.37 9.25
CA LEU A 71 4.40 6.94 8.36
C LEU A 71 3.92 5.80 7.46
N MET A 72 4.41 5.82 6.24
CA MET A 72 4.07 4.80 5.26
C MET A 72 5.37 4.24 4.68
N ASP A 73 5.44 2.92 4.62
CA ASP A 73 6.53 2.22 3.96
C ASP A 73 5.98 1.56 2.71
N ILE A 74 6.63 1.78 1.57
CA ILE A 74 6.19 1.16 0.33
C ILE A 74 7.40 0.64 -0.45
N SER A 75 7.26 -0.56 -0.98
CA SER A 75 8.31 -1.24 -1.73
C SER A 75 7.75 -1.80 -3.03
N GLU A 76 8.62 -2.32 -3.87
CA GLU A 76 8.20 -3.11 -5.02
C GLU A 76 8.32 -4.58 -4.65
N PHE A 77 7.21 -5.32 -4.79
CA PHE A 77 7.13 -6.71 -4.36
C PHE A 77 8.24 -7.57 -5.00
N ASP A 78 8.46 -7.42 -6.30
CA ASP A 78 9.41 -8.23 -7.04
C ASP A 78 10.87 -7.99 -6.62
N ARG A 79 11.13 -6.89 -5.93
CA ARG A 79 12.48 -6.58 -5.44
C ARG A 79 12.73 -7.05 -4.01
N LEU A 80 11.71 -7.56 -3.35
CA LEU A 80 11.86 -8.08 -1.99
C LEU A 80 12.47 -9.48 -2.02
N PRO A 81 13.22 -9.85 -0.98
CA PRO A 81 13.71 -11.23 -0.88
C PRO A 81 12.56 -12.24 -0.90
N SER A 82 12.80 -13.41 -1.46
CA SER A 82 11.74 -14.42 -1.61
C SER A 82 11.11 -14.82 -0.28
N TYR A 83 11.89 -14.91 0.79
CA TYR A 83 11.32 -15.25 2.10
C TYR A 83 10.35 -14.20 2.58
N PHE A 84 10.62 -12.93 2.30
CA PHE A 84 9.74 -11.84 2.70
C PHE A 84 8.49 -11.79 1.83
N GLN A 85 8.63 -12.05 0.54
CA GLN A 85 7.48 -12.18 -0.34
C GLN A 85 6.51 -13.25 0.17
N GLU A 86 7.04 -14.39 0.61
CA GLU A 86 6.21 -15.47 1.14
C GLU A 86 5.51 -15.06 2.44
N GLU A 87 6.20 -14.31 3.31
CA GLU A 87 5.58 -13.81 4.53
C GLU A 87 4.43 -12.85 4.24
N ILE A 88 4.61 -11.96 3.26
CA ILE A 88 3.54 -11.04 2.86
C ILE A 88 2.33 -11.82 2.34
N LYS A 89 2.56 -12.83 1.52
CA LYS A 89 1.47 -13.63 0.95
C LYS A 89 0.63 -14.35 1.98
N LYS A 90 1.16 -14.59 3.16
CA LYS A 90 0.41 -15.27 4.23
C LYS A 90 -0.68 -14.39 4.83
N ASN A 91 -0.51 -13.07 4.79
CA ASN A 91 -1.48 -12.17 5.41
C ASN A 91 -1.36 -10.77 4.81
N TYR A 92 -2.11 -10.53 3.76
CA TYR A 92 -2.14 -9.22 3.10
C TYR A 92 -3.58 -8.91 2.66
N VAL A 93 -3.82 -7.64 2.36
CA VAL A 93 -5.05 -7.22 1.70
C VAL A 93 -4.69 -6.42 0.45
N ILE A 94 -5.53 -6.50 -0.57
CA ILE A 94 -5.37 -5.68 -1.77
C ILE A 94 -5.94 -4.31 -1.44
N LEU A 95 -5.06 -3.32 -1.40
CA LEU A 95 -5.43 -1.96 -1.06
C LEU A 95 -5.94 -1.20 -2.28
N PHE A 96 -5.38 -1.48 -3.43
CA PHE A 96 -5.73 -0.83 -4.69
C PHE A 96 -5.54 -1.84 -5.83
N PRO A 97 -6.42 -1.89 -6.81
CA PRO A 97 -7.59 -1.00 -7.03
C PRO A 97 -8.73 -1.26 -6.04
N ALA A 98 -9.57 -0.26 -5.86
CA ALA A 98 -10.61 -0.28 -4.83
C ALA A 98 -11.64 -1.40 -5.02
N ASP A 99 -11.94 -1.80 -6.24
CA ASP A 99 -12.89 -2.86 -6.55
C ASP A 99 -12.41 -4.25 -6.13
N LYS A 100 -11.13 -4.38 -5.78
CA LYS A 100 -10.55 -5.64 -5.27
C LYS A 100 -10.35 -5.64 -3.77
N VAL A 101 -10.66 -4.54 -3.09
CA VAL A 101 -10.50 -4.43 -1.64
C VAL A 101 -11.55 -5.28 -0.95
N PRO A 102 -11.16 -6.19 -0.04
CA PRO A 102 -12.13 -7.00 0.71
C PRO A 102 -12.96 -6.12 1.64
N GLU A 103 -14.20 -6.45 1.80
CA GLU A 103 -15.11 -5.74 2.70
C GLU A 103 -14.99 -6.20 4.15
#